data_8ba19ede9eb2244eb529f8549f910464
#
_entry.id   8ba19ede9eb2244eb529f8549f910464
#
_cell.length_a   1.000
_cell.length_b   1.000
_cell.length_c   1.000
_cell.angle_alpha   90.00
_cell.angle_beta   90.00
_cell.angle_gamma   90.00
#
_symmetry.space_group_name_H-M   'P 1'
#
loop_
_entity.id
_entity.type
_entity.pdbx_description
1 polymer ?
#
loop_
_entity_poly.entity_id
_entity_poly.type
_entity_poly.pdbx_seq_one_letter_code
_entity_poly.pdbx_strand_id
1 'polypeptide(L)'
;MKNFIDLTEDLDLHKLVQEAQALKKEPCVHEALGKRKVLGLLFFNPSLRTRLSTQKAAKLLGMEVMVMNFSSEAWAIEYEDGTVMSGLRSEHIREAAQVVSQYCDIVAIRAFASLTDQEKDESEIVLRSFQKYASVPIVNMESATAHPLQAVADAITLKEHWPSHKPKIVLSWAPHPKALPHAVANSFVKMMASQEADFVITHPKGYELDEKITKG
;
A
#
# COMPACT_ATOMS: atom_id res chain seq x y z
N MET A 1 3.31 7.15 -14.23
CA MET A 1 3.22 7.18 -12.74
C MET A 1 4.58 6.82 -12.17
N LYS A 2 5.16 7.66 -11.30
CA LYS A 2 6.46 7.34 -10.67
C LYS A 2 6.26 6.47 -9.41
N ASN A 3 5.20 6.73 -8.63
CA ASN A 3 4.90 6.02 -7.39
C ASN A 3 3.46 5.52 -7.40
N PHE A 4 3.18 4.41 -6.71
CA PHE A 4 1.83 3.91 -6.47
C PHE A 4 1.57 3.87 -4.96
N ILE A 5 1.03 4.96 -4.43
CA ILE A 5 0.91 5.20 -2.98
C ILE A 5 -0.51 5.03 -2.50
N ASP A 6 -1.48 5.51 -3.28
CA ASP A 6 -2.90 5.48 -2.97
C ASP A 6 -3.72 5.52 -4.26
N LEU A 7 -5.02 5.31 -4.16
CA LEU A 7 -5.95 5.57 -5.25
C LEU A 7 -6.20 7.09 -5.32
N THR A 8 -5.75 7.70 -6.39
CA THR A 8 -5.86 9.14 -6.63
C THR A 8 -6.84 9.40 -7.79
N GLU A 9 -7.40 10.60 -7.88
CA GLU A 9 -8.37 10.96 -8.93
C GLU A 9 -7.81 10.86 -10.35
N ASP A 10 -6.50 11.02 -10.52
CA ASP A 10 -5.79 10.89 -11.80
C ASP A 10 -5.48 9.43 -12.18
N LEU A 11 -5.76 8.46 -11.29
CA LEU A 11 -5.58 7.05 -11.56
C LEU A 11 -6.78 6.50 -12.33
N ASP A 12 -6.54 6.03 -13.55
CA ASP A 12 -7.52 5.25 -14.30
C ASP A 12 -7.66 3.83 -13.70
N LEU A 13 -8.52 3.73 -12.68
CA LEU A 13 -8.77 2.46 -11.99
C LEU A 13 -9.37 1.42 -12.94
N HIS A 14 -10.21 1.84 -13.90
CA HIS A 14 -10.83 0.91 -14.85
C HIS A 14 -9.77 0.24 -15.74
N LYS A 15 -8.84 1.03 -16.26
CA LYS A 15 -7.71 0.51 -17.04
C LYS A 15 -6.82 -0.41 -16.21
N LEU A 16 -6.53 -0.03 -14.96
CA LEU A 16 -5.71 -0.85 -14.05
C LEU A 16 -6.37 -2.21 -13.76
N VAL A 17 -7.69 -2.23 -13.56
CA VAL A 17 -8.46 -3.47 -13.38
C VAL A 17 -8.43 -4.33 -14.63
N GLN A 18 -8.56 -3.75 -15.82
CA GLN A 18 -8.48 -4.50 -17.08
C GLN A 18 -7.10 -5.14 -17.27
N GLU A 19 -6.02 -4.39 -17.02
CA GLU A 19 -4.64 -4.90 -17.08
C GLU A 19 -4.41 -6.02 -16.07
N ALA A 20 -4.90 -5.87 -14.84
CA ALA A 20 -4.80 -6.89 -13.81
C ALA A 20 -5.59 -8.17 -14.16
N GLN A 21 -6.78 -8.05 -14.77
CA GLN A 21 -7.55 -9.20 -15.27
C GLN A 21 -6.83 -9.89 -16.43
N ALA A 22 -6.15 -9.16 -17.31
CA ALA A 22 -5.33 -9.75 -18.37
C ALA A 22 -4.13 -10.52 -17.78
N LEU A 23 -3.42 -9.95 -16.80
CA LEU A 23 -2.35 -10.63 -16.09
C LEU A 23 -2.83 -11.85 -15.29
N LYS A 24 -4.07 -11.85 -14.79
CA LYS A 24 -4.66 -13.03 -14.12
C LYS A 24 -4.82 -14.21 -15.09
N LYS A 25 -5.11 -13.92 -16.36
CA LYS A 25 -5.25 -14.95 -17.42
C LYS A 25 -3.89 -15.41 -17.94
N GLU A 26 -2.95 -14.49 -18.14
CA GLU A 26 -1.61 -14.74 -18.67
C GLU A 26 -0.54 -14.15 -17.74
N PRO A 27 -0.25 -14.80 -16.60
CA PRO A 27 0.58 -14.20 -15.54
C PRO A 27 2.02 -13.87 -15.95
N CYS A 28 2.58 -14.55 -16.94
CA CYS A 28 3.97 -14.39 -17.37
C CYS A 28 4.12 -13.53 -18.64
N VAL A 29 3.04 -12.93 -19.15
CA VAL A 29 3.07 -12.17 -20.43
C VAL A 29 4.08 -11.01 -20.42
N HIS A 30 4.38 -10.48 -19.24
CA HIS A 30 5.32 -9.39 -19.04
C HIS A 30 6.64 -9.79 -18.37
N GLU A 31 6.98 -11.08 -18.33
CA GLU A 31 8.21 -11.59 -17.70
C GLU A 31 9.48 -10.88 -18.21
N ALA A 32 9.53 -10.52 -19.50
CA ALA A 32 10.66 -9.84 -20.08
C ALA A 32 10.90 -8.42 -19.50
N LEU A 33 9.87 -7.75 -18.99
CA LEU A 33 9.99 -6.40 -18.41
C LEU A 33 10.75 -6.39 -17.09
N GLY A 34 10.65 -7.45 -16.31
CA GLY A 34 11.32 -7.59 -15.02
C GLY A 34 12.71 -8.20 -15.08
N LYS A 35 13.15 -8.67 -16.26
CA LYS A 35 14.45 -9.33 -16.40
C LYS A 35 15.58 -8.41 -15.95
N ARG A 36 16.43 -8.89 -15.01
CA ARG A 36 17.53 -8.14 -14.39
C ARG A 36 17.06 -6.94 -13.56
N LYS A 37 15.81 -6.90 -13.15
CA LYS A 37 15.25 -5.90 -12.24
C LYS A 37 15.08 -6.50 -10.85
N VAL A 38 15.28 -5.68 -9.83
CA VAL A 38 15.15 -6.05 -8.43
C VAL A 38 13.98 -5.30 -7.79
N LEU A 39 13.07 -6.05 -7.18
CA LEU A 39 12.03 -5.51 -6.31
C LEU A 39 12.49 -5.59 -4.85
N GLY A 40 12.68 -4.45 -4.20
CA GLY A 40 12.89 -4.36 -2.76
C GLY A 40 11.57 -4.44 -2.01
N LEU A 41 11.44 -5.38 -1.07
CA LEU A 41 10.27 -5.50 -0.20
C LEU A 41 10.65 -5.11 1.23
N LEU A 42 10.19 -3.95 1.68
CA LEU A 42 10.50 -3.41 3.00
C LEU A 42 9.31 -3.62 3.94
N PHE A 43 9.51 -4.42 4.98
CA PHE A 43 8.50 -4.72 5.99
C PHE A 43 8.86 -4.07 7.32
N PHE A 44 8.04 -3.11 7.74
CA PHE A 44 8.09 -2.51 9.08
C PHE A 44 7.19 -3.26 10.07
N ASN A 45 6.31 -4.13 9.54
CA ASN A 45 5.42 -4.99 10.32
C ASN A 45 5.33 -6.38 9.65
N PRO A 46 5.14 -7.45 10.44
CA PRO A 46 4.99 -8.80 9.90
C PRO A 46 3.81 -8.93 8.93
N SER A 47 3.97 -9.73 7.88
CA SER A 47 2.90 -10.10 6.96
C SER A 47 3.16 -11.44 6.30
N LEU A 48 2.16 -12.31 6.29
CA LEU A 48 2.21 -13.56 5.55
C LEU A 48 1.74 -13.37 4.10
N ARG A 49 0.51 -12.89 3.93
CA ARG A 49 -0.14 -12.76 2.60
C ARG A 49 0.58 -11.77 1.68
N THR A 50 0.86 -10.57 2.16
CA THR A 50 1.57 -9.55 1.38
C THR A 50 2.94 -10.04 0.94
N ARG A 51 3.69 -10.68 1.86
CA ARG A 51 5.01 -11.23 1.56
C ARG A 51 4.96 -12.28 0.44
N LEU A 52 4.05 -13.24 0.53
CA LEU A 52 3.94 -14.33 -0.44
C LEU A 52 3.41 -13.84 -1.79
N SER A 53 2.35 -13.02 -1.79
CA SER A 53 1.72 -12.52 -3.03
C SER A 53 2.66 -11.62 -3.82
N THR A 54 3.37 -10.70 -3.13
CA THR A 54 4.27 -9.75 -3.83
C THR A 54 5.51 -10.46 -4.37
N GLN A 55 6.09 -11.40 -3.62
CA GLN A 55 7.19 -12.23 -4.14
C GLN A 55 6.75 -13.08 -5.34
N LYS A 56 5.53 -13.65 -5.28
CA LYS A 56 4.99 -14.42 -6.41
C LYS A 56 4.79 -13.52 -7.63
N ALA A 57 4.21 -12.33 -7.46
CA ALA A 57 4.01 -11.37 -8.55
C ALA A 57 5.34 -10.95 -9.19
N ALA A 58 6.35 -10.63 -8.39
CA ALA A 58 7.69 -10.30 -8.89
C ALA A 58 8.29 -11.41 -9.75
N LYS A 59 8.19 -12.66 -9.28
CA LYS A 59 8.69 -13.83 -10.04
C LYS A 59 7.96 -14.02 -11.37
N LEU A 60 6.64 -13.79 -11.41
CA LEU A 60 5.86 -13.88 -12.65
C LEU A 60 6.22 -12.76 -13.65
N LEU A 61 6.74 -11.64 -13.13
CA LEU A 61 7.27 -10.53 -13.93
C LEU A 61 8.77 -10.70 -14.27
N GLY A 62 9.42 -11.80 -13.90
CA GLY A 62 10.83 -12.05 -14.15
C GLY A 62 11.79 -11.26 -13.26
N MET A 63 11.30 -10.67 -12.16
CA MET A 63 12.11 -9.86 -11.24
C MET A 63 12.78 -10.73 -10.17
N GLU A 64 13.97 -10.30 -9.76
CA GLU A 64 14.59 -10.72 -8.50
C GLU A 64 13.93 -9.98 -7.32
N VAL A 65 14.02 -10.55 -6.11
CA VAL A 65 13.40 -9.98 -4.91
C VAL A 65 14.40 -9.91 -3.77
N MET A 66 14.54 -8.72 -3.19
CA MET A 66 15.24 -8.51 -1.92
C MET A 66 14.22 -8.19 -0.83
N VAL A 67 14.17 -9.01 0.22
CA VAL A 67 13.23 -8.82 1.33
C VAL A 67 13.99 -8.36 2.57
N MET A 68 13.55 -7.26 3.18
CA MET A 68 14.13 -6.68 4.39
C MET A 68 13.05 -6.46 5.45
N ASN A 69 13.30 -6.97 6.67
CA ASN A 69 12.45 -6.71 7.83
C ASN A 69 13.08 -5.58 8.66
N PHE A 70 12.64 -4.35 8.41
CA PHE A 70 13.20 -3.16 9.08
C PHE A 70 13.06 -3.19 10.60
N SER A 71 12.04 -3.86 11.12
CA SER A 71 11.85 -4.00 12.57
C SER A 71 12.86 -4.92 13.27
N SER A 72 13.58 -5.78 12.54
CA SER A 72 14.47 -6.80 13.13
C SER A 72 15.83 -6.94 12.44
N GLU A 73 15.99 -6.46 11.21
CA GLU A 73 17.20 -6.65 10.40
C GLU A 73 17.92 -5.33 10.10
N ALA A 74 17.24 -4.17 10.27
CA ALA A 74 17.83 -2.85 10.07
C ALA A 74 18.12 -2.16 11.42
N TRP A 75 18.95 -1.12 11.36
CA TRP A 75 19.17 -0.22 12.48
C TRP A 75 17.90 0.55 12.84
N ALA A 76 17.89 1.14 14.04
CA ALA A 76 16.89 2.13 14.38
C ALA A 76 17.06 3.38 13.50
N ILE A 77 16.02 3.70 12.72
CA ILE A 77 16.04 4.79 11.73
C ILE A 77 15.58 6.11 12.36
N GLU A 78 16.30 7.21 12.04
CA GLU A 78 15.89 8.57 12.30
C GLU A 78 15.12 9.14 11.11
N TYR A 79 13.98 9.78 11.39
CA TYR A 79 13.11 10.34 10.34
C TYR A 79 13.08 11.87 10.30
N GLU A 80 13.49 12.54 11.38
CA GLU A 80 13.41 14.00 11.47
C GLU A 80 14.61 14.67 10.80
N ASP A 81 14.34 15.53 9.83
CA ASP A 81 15.37 16.29 9.13
C ASP A 81 16.10 17.25 10.09
N GLY A 82 17.42 17.32 9.95
CA GLY A 82 18.26 18.20 10.76
C GLY A 82 18.61 17.67 12.15
N THR A 83 18.17 16.45 12.50
CA THR A 83 18.54 15.81 13.76
C THR A 83 20.04 15.56 13.82
N VAL A 84 20.67 15.92 14.96
CA VAL A 84 22.05 15.55 15.23
C VAL A 84 22.09 14.07 15.61
N MET A 85 22.83 13.27 14.83
CA MET A 85 22.92 11.80 14.97
C MET A 85 23.79 11.40 16.19
N SER A 86 23.44 11.87 17.38
CA SER A 86 24.14 11.58 18.65
C SER A 86 23.34 10.64 19.56
N GLY A 87 22.16 10.19 19.14
CA GLY A 87 21.25 9.34 19.93
C GLY A 87 21.43 7.84 19.67
N LEU A 88 20.38 7.09 19.98
CA LEU A 88 20.34 5.64 19.81
C LEU A 88 20.06 5.19 18.35
N ARG A 89 19.77 6.13 17.47
CA ARG A 89 19.49 5.86 16.05
C ARG A 89 20.75 5.96 15.25
N SER A 90 21.08 4.91 14.49
CA SER A 90 22.38 4.78 13.82
C SER A 90 22.35 5.26 12.38
N GLU A 91 21.17 5.44 11.78
CA GLU A 91 21.02 5.80 10.37
C GLU A 91 19.82 6.72 10.16
N HIS A 92 19.98 7.70 9.28
CA HIS A 92 18.87 8.57 8.89
C HIS A 92 18.14 8.00 7.68
N ILE A 93 16.81 8.17 7.61
CA ILE A 93 15.99 7.65 6.52
C ILE A 93 16.44 8.14 5.13
N ARG A 94 17.05 9.33 5.05
CA ARG A 94 17.61 9.87 3.82
C ARG A 94 18.70 8.97 3.25
N GLU A 95 19.66 8.54 4.10
CA GLU A 95 20.72 7.61 3.69
C GLU A 95 20.13 6.24 3.37
N ALA A 96 19.30 5.68 4.25
CA ALA A 96 18.68 4.37 4.05
C ALA A 96 17.89 4.29 2.73
N ALA A 97 17.07 5.30 2.41
CA ALA A 97 16.30 5.33 1.16
C ALA A 97 17.20 5.43 -0.09
N GLN A 98 18.29 6.20 -0.01
CA GLN A 98 19.26 6.33 -1.10
C GLN A 98 20.04 5.03 -1.32
N VAL A 99 20.49 4.39 -0.23
CA VAL A 99 21.20 3.09 -0.28
C VAL A 99 20.30 2.03 -0.89
N VAL A 100 19.07 1.85 -0.39
CA VAL A 100 18.12 0.88 -0.94
C VAL A 100 17.86 1.12 -2.43
N SER A 101 17.81 2.38 -2.86
CA SER A 101 17.62 2.75 -4.26
C SER A 101 18.79 2.36 -5.18
N GLN A 102 19.99 2.09 -4.65
CA GLN A 102 21.13 1.60 -5.45
C GLN A 102 21.03 0.09 -5.74
N TYR A 103 20.31 -0.64 -4.90
CA TYR A 103 20.19 -2.10 -5.01
C TYR A 103 18.86 -2.56 -5.61
N CYS A 104 17.86 -1.68 -5.67
CA CYS A 104 16.52 -2.00 -6.13
C CYS A 104 16.09 -1.08 -7.28
N ASP A 105 15.34 -1.61 -8.24
CA ASP A 105 14.72 -0.83 -9.33
C ASP A 105 13.33 -0.31 -8.94
N ILE A 106 12.65 -0.99 -8.03
CA ILE A 106 11.36 -0.62 -7.44
C ILE A 106 11.40 -0.99 -5.95
N VAL A 107 10.80 -0.18 -5.11
CA VAL A 107 10.70 -0.46 -3.66
C VAL A 107 9.23 -0.51 -3.26
N ALA A 108 8.83 -1.61 -2.64
CA ALA A 108 7.49 -1.80 -2.10
C ALA A 108 7.55 -1.81 -0.57
N ILE A 109 6.72 -0.99 0.08
CA ILE A 109 6.79 -0.70 1.51
C ILE A 109 5.49 -1.11 2.19
N ARG A 110 5.61 -1.78 3.34
CA ARG A 110 4.52 -2.06 4.25
C ARG A 110 4.87 -1.49 5.63
N ALA A 111 4.12 -0.46 6.03
CA ALA A 111 4.34 0.27 7.28
C ALA A 111 2.99 0.65 7.91
N PHE A 112 2.53 -0.13 8.88
CA PHE A 112 1.25 0.05 9.56
C PHE A 112 1.23 1.24 10.50
N ALA A 113 0.00 1.65 10.84
CA ALA A 113 -0.28 2.50 11.98
C ALA A 113 0.23 1.87 13.28
N SER A 114 0.81 2.70 14.15
CA SER A 114 1.18 2.30 15.52
C SER A 114 -0.03 2.06 16.40
N LEU A 115 -1.15 2.72 16.08
CA LEU A 115 -2.41 2.76 16.83
C LEU A 115 -2.27 3.34 18.24
N THR A 116 -1.23 4.13 18.46
CA THR A 116 -0.93 4.81 19.73
C THR A 116 -0.99 6.33 19.62
N ASP A 117 -0.77 6.87 18.43
CA ASP A 117 -0.74 8.30 18.14
C ASP A 117 -1.29 8.51 16.72
N GLN A 118 -2.55 8.95 16.64
CA GLN A 118 -3.26 9.10 15.37
C GLN A 118 -2.59 10.11 14.43
N GLU A 119 -2.12 11.24 14.96
CA GLU A 119 -1.50 12.29 14.15
C GLU A 119 -0.19 11.80 13.51
N LYS A 120 0.63 11.06 14.28
CA LYS A 120 1.85 10.42 13.75
C LYS A 120 1.52 9.35 12.71
N ASP A 121 0.52 8.53 12.96
CA ASP A 121 0.11 7.49 12.02
C ASP A 121 -0.39 8.11 10.71
N GLU A 122 -1.23 9.17 10.77
CA GLU A 122 -1.73 9.90 9.59
C GLU A 122 -0.61 10.64 8.83
N SER A 123 0.47 11.03 9.49
CA SER A 123 1.64 11.63 8.84
C SER A 123 2.35 10.67 7.88
N GLU A 124 2.17 9.34 8.07
CA GLU A 124 2.78 8.27 7.27
C GLU A 124 4.29 8.46 7.07
N ILE A 125 4.99 8.85 8.14
CA ILE A 125 6.39 9.31 8.10
C ILE A 125 7.32 8.37 7.33
N VAL A 126 7.15 7.06 7.47
CA VAL A 126 7.96 6.05 6.77
C VAL A 126 7.77 6.16 5.26
N LEU A 127 6.50 6.05 4.80
CA LEU A 127 6.17 6.05 3.37
C LEU A 127 6.54 7.38 2.71
N ARG A 128 6.21 8.51 3.37
CA ARG A 128 6.53 9.86 2.89
C ARG A 128 8.03 10.11 2.80
N SER A 129 8.80 9.61 3.76
CA SER A 129 10.25 9.75 3.73
C SER A 129 10.87 8.98 2.57
N PHE A 130 10.44 7.74 2.33
CA PHE A 130 10.89 7.00 1.15
C PHE A 130 10.48 7.69 -0.16
N GLN A 131 9.25 8.22 -0.25
CA GLN A 131 8.84 9.02 -1.42
C GLN A 131 9.73 10.23 -1.67
N LYS A 132 10.18 10.89 -0.59
CA LYS A 132 11.01 12.09 -0.64
C LYS A 132 12.45 11.80 -1.07
N TYR A 133 13.04 10.71 -0.57
CA TYR A 133 14.46 10.46 -0.66
C TYR A 133 14.86 9.33 -1.60
N ALA A 134 13.97 8.39 -1.93
CA ALA A 134 14.29 7.34 -2.88
C ALA A 134 14.36 7.87 -4.32
N SER A 135 15.29 7.34 -5.10
CA SER A 135 15.43 7.65 -6.52
C SER A 135 14.65 6.69 -7.44
N VAL A 136 14.10 5.62 -6.89
CA VAL A 136 13.32 4.59 -7.59
C VAL A 136 11.83 4.69 -7.26
N PRO A 137 10.92 4.12 -8.08
CA PRO A 137 9.49 4.09 -7.79
C PRO A 137 9.16 3.41 -6.47
N ILE A 138 8.20 3.99 -5.74
CA ILE A 138 7.68 3.46 -4.48
C ILE A 138 6.28 2.90 -4.68
N VAL A 139 6.05 1.70 -4.13
CA VAL A 139 4.74 1.04 -4.09
C VAL A 139 4.31 0.87 -2.63
N ASN A 140 3.12 1.38 -2.30
CA ASN A 140 2.50 1.16 -1.00
C ASN A 140 1.84 -0.22 -0.96
N MET A 141 2.39 -1.16 -0.18
CA MET A 141 1.79 -2.47 0.02
C MET A 141 0.69 -2.46 1.09
N GLU A 142 0.80 -1.57 2.06
CA GLU A 142 -0.18 -1.20 3.09
C GLU A 142 0.50 -0.19 4.03
N SER A 143 -0.14 0.94 4.27
CA SER A 143 0.32 1.98 5.18
C SER A 143 -0.69 2.23 6.31
N ALA A 144 -0.49 3.27 7.09
CA ALA A 144 -1.40 3.63 8.17
C ALA A 144 -2.79 4.02 7.65
N THR A 145 -2.86 4.71 6.51
CA THR A 145 -4.10 5.30 5.99
C THR A 145 -4.61 4.65 4.70
N ALA A 146 -3.77 3.88 3.97
CA ALA A 146 -4.12 3.34 2.66
C ALA A 146 -3.62 1.90 2.43
N HIS A 147 -4.42 1.11 1.71
CA HIS A 147 -4.06 -0.20 1.18
C HIS A 147 -4.49 -0.31 -0.30
N PRO A 148 -3.82 0.42 -1.21
CA PRO A 148 -4.26 0.54 -2.60
C PRO A 148 -4.27 -0.80 -3.35
N LEU A 149 -3.32 -1.69 -3.07
CA LEU A 149 -3.27 -3.03 -3.70
C LEU A 149 -4.48 -3.88 -3.33
N GLN A 150 -4.99 -3.77 -2.08
CA GLN A 150 -6.20 -4.45 -1.66
C GLN A 150 -7.41 -3.89 -2.40
N ALA A 151 -7.55 -2.58 -2.47
CA ALA A 151 -8.67 -1.94 -3.17
C ALA A 151 -8.71 -2.31 -4.67
N VAL A 152 -7.55 -2.42 -5.34
CA VAL A 152 -7.50 -2.93 -6.72
C VAL A 152 -7.95 -4.39 -6.80
N ALA A 153 -7.55 -5.24 -5.85
CA ALA A 153 -8.00 -6.63 -5.79
C ALA A 153 -9.52 -6.73 -5.55
N ASP A 154 -10.07 -5.87 -4.70
CA ASP A 154 -11.49 -5.76 -4.45
C ASP A 154 -12.25 -5.29 -5.70
N ALA A 155 -11.71 -4.29 -6.42
CA ALA A 155 -12.29 -3.82 -7.69
C ALA A 155 -12.32 -4.92 -8.76
N ILE A 156 -11.27 -5.75 -8.87
CA ILE A 156 -11.24 -6.91 -9.77
C ILE A 156 -12.31 -7.91 -9.37
N THR A 157 -12.42 -8.22 -8.08
CA THR A 157 -13.40 -9.17 -7.55
C THR A 157 -14.82 -8.68 -7.81
N LEU A 158 -15.11 -7.42 -7.54
CA LEU A 158 -16.40 -6.80 -7.86
C LEU A 158 -16.70 -6.91 -9.36
N LYS A 159 -15.73 -6.58 -10.22
CA LYS A 159 -15.89 -6.65 -11.67
C LYS A 159 -16.21 -8.07 -12.16
N GLU A 160 -15.59 -9.08 -11.57
CA GLU A 160 -15.82 -10.49 -11.92
C GLU A 160 -17.20 -11.00 -11.49
N HIS A 161 -17.79 -10.41 -10.46
CA HIS A 161 -19.07 -10.80 -9.89
C HIS A 161 -20.18 -9.75 -10.11
N TRP A 162 -19.94 -8.72 -10.94
CA TRP A 162 -20.88 -7.63 -11.16
C TRP A 162 -22.17 -8.12 -11.82
N PRO A 163 -23.34 -7.88 -11.20
CA PRO A 163 -24.60 -8.33 -11.76
C PRO A 163 -25.02 -7.47 -12.98
N SER A 164 -26.06 -7.91 -13.70
CA SER A 164 -26.62 -7.17 -14.84
C SER A 164 -27.38 -5.90 -14.46
N HIS A 165 -27.65 -5.69 -13.15
CA HIS A 165 -28.30 -4.50 -12.63
C HIS A 165 -27.33 -3.77 -11.68
N LYS A 166 -27.61 -2.49 -11.39
CA LYS A 166 -26.83 -1.69 -10.43
C LYS A 166 -26.86 -2.35 -9.05
N PRO A 167 -25.72 -2.83 -8.54
CA PRO A 167 -25.70 -3.54 -7.25
C PRO A 167 -25.78 -2.57 -6.07
N LYS A 168 -26.30 -3.07 -4.95
CA LYS A 168 -26.12 -2.47 -3.65
C LYS A 168 -24.91 -3.09 -2.96
N ILE A 169 -23.91 -2.27 -2.62
CA ILE A 169 -22.70 -2.69 -1.95
C ILE A 169 -22.66 -2.06 -0.57
N VAL A 170 -22.43 -2.87 0.46
CA VAL A 170 -22.39 -2.42 1.85
C VAL A 170 -21.01 -2.68 2.42
N LEU A 171 -20.34 -1.62 2.86
CA LEU A 171 -19.13 -1.72 3.69
C LEU A 171 -19.56 -1.63 5.16
N SER A 172 -19.20 -2.64 5.95
CA SER A 172 -19.54 -2.66 7.36
C SER A 172 -18.44 -3.24 8.23
N TRP A 173 -18.39 -2.80 9.48
CA TRP A 173 -17.53 -3.38 10.52
C TRP A 173 -18.20 -3.35 11.89
N ALA A 174 -17.75 -4.25 12.75
CA ALA A 174 -18.24 -4.41 14.12
C ALA A 174 -17.30 -3.75 15.13
N PRO A 175 -17.73 -3.49 16.37
CA PRO A 175 -16.83 -3.12 17.46
C PRO A 175 -15.72 -4.15 17.62
N HIS A 176 -14.52 -3.66 17.93
CA HIS A 176 -13.36 -4.50 18.19
C HIS A 176 -12.66 -4.06 19.49
N PRO A 177 -12.22 -4.98 20.36
CA PRO A 177 -11.61 -4.62 21.64
C PRO A 177 -10.26 -3.91 21.52
N LYS A 178 -9.62 -3.99 20.35
CA LYS A 178 -8.39 -3.27 20.04
C LYS A 178 -8.65 -2.29 18.92
N ALA A 179 -7.92 -1.16 18.91
CA ALA A 179 -7.90 -0.26 17.76
C ALA A 179 -7.48 -1.02 16.50
N LEU A 180 -8.09 -0.70 15.37
CA LEU A 180 -7.79 -1.28 14.06
C LEU A 180 -7.43 -0.16 13.08
N PRO A 181 -6.48 -0.39 12.15
CA PRO A 181 -6.15 0.59 11.13
C PRO A 181 -7.32 0.77 10.15
N HIS A 182 -7.53 1.99 9.70
CA HIS A 182 -8.57 2.33 8.72
C HIS A 182 -8.13 2.13 7.25
N ALA A 183 -6.88 1.77 7.01
CA ALA A 183 -6.27 1.72 5.68
C ALA A 183 -7.11 0.96 4.63
N VAL A 184 -7.61 -0.23 4.98
CA VAL A 184 -8.43 -1.05 4.06
C VAL A 184 -9.77 -0.38 3.79
N ALA A 185 -10.48 0.07 4.84
CA ALA A 185 -11.77 0.73 4.69
C ALA A 185 -11.66 2.03 3.89
N ASN A 186 -10.64 2.86 4.17
CA ASN A 186 -10.37 4.09 3.44
C ASN A 186 -10.16 3.84 1.95
N SER A 187 -9.31 2.87 1.60
CA SER A 187 -9.02 2.55 0.21
C SER A 187 -10.21 1.92 -0.49
N PHE A 188 -11.03 1.14 0.21
CA PHE A 188 -12.28 0.61 -0.33
C PHE A 188 -13.28 1.73 -0.65
N VAL A 189 -13.46 2.71 0.24
CA VAL A 189 -14.33 3.87 -0.02
C VAL A 189 -13.86 4.65 -1.24
N LYS A 190 -12.56 4.96 -1.33
CA LYS A 190 -11.97 5.63 -2.51
C LYS A 190 -12.19 4.85 -3.80
N MET A 191 -12.02 3.53 -3.77
CA MET A 191 -12.27 2.67 -4.90
C MET A 191 -13.74 2.70 -5.33
N MET A 192 -14.67 2.69 -4.36
CA MET A 192 -16.11 2.73 -4.65
C MET A 192 -16.58 4.06 -5.24
N ALA A 193 -15.90 5.17 -5.01
CA ALA A 193 -16.22 6.47 -5.60
C ALA A 193 -16.23 6.46 -7.15
N SER A 194 -15.47 5.54 -7.77
CA SER A 194 -15.42 5.34 -9.23
C SER A 194 -16.35 4.24 -9.76
N GLN A 195 -17.18 3.62 -8.89
CA GLN A 195 -18.04 2.50 -9.27
C GLN A 195 -19.51 2.93 -9.37
N GLU A 196 -20.22 2.42 -10.37
CA GLU A 196 -21.68 2.64 -10.55
C GLU A 196 -22.50 1.70 -9.64
N ALA A 197 -22.39 1.87 -8.31
CA ALA A 197 -23.11 1.08 -7.32
C ALA A 197 -23.95 1.96 -6.39
N ASP A 198 -24.93 1.34 -5.72
CA ASP A 198 -25.58 1.91 -4.55
C ASP A 198 -24.72 1.56 -3.34
N PHE A 199 -23.83 2.49 -2.95
CA PHE A 199 -22.82 2.22 -1.92
C PHE A 199 -23.27 2.75 -0.56
N VAL A 200 -23.21 1.90 0.47
CA VAL A 200 -23.60 2.22 1.84
C VAL A 200 -22.49 1.86 2.79
N ILE A 201 -22.15 2.78 3.71
CA ILE A 201 -21.24 2.53 4.83
C ILE A 201 -22.09 2.42 6.10
N THR A 202 -21.86 1.37 6.89
CA THR A 202 -22.53 1.17 8.16
C THR A 202 -21.54 0.67 9.22
N HIS A 203 -21.56 1.31 10.37
CA HIS A 203 -20.66 1.03 11.49
C HIS A 203 -21.30 1.43 12.84
N PRO A 204 -20.80 0.93 13.96
CA PRO A 204 -21.22 1.41 15.27
C PRO A 204 -20.82 2.87 15.49
N LYS A 205 -21.57 3.57 16.33
CA LYS A 205 -21.22 4.93 16.77
C LYS A 205 -19.83 4.95 17.43
N GLY A 206 -18.99 5.92 17.06
CA GLY A 206 -17.61 6.05 17.55
C GLY A 206 -16.57 5.25 16.74
N TYR A 207 -16.99 4.67 15.61
CA TYR A 207 -16.12 3.92 14.68
C TYR A 207 -16.14 4.54 13.28
N GLU A 208 -16.39 5.84 13.18
CA GLU A 208 -16.45 6.59 11.94
C GLU A 208 -15.07 6.64 11.26
N LEU A 209 -15.05 6.62 9.92
CA LEU A 209 -13.87 6.99 9.15
C LEU A 209 -13.72 8.53 9.15
N ASP A 210 -12.53 9.01 8.82
CA ASP A 210 -12.31 10.45 8.62
C ASP A 210 -13.31 11.01 7.59
N GLU A 211 -13.87 12.19 7.88
CA GLU A 211 -14.80 12.86 6.97
C GLU A 211 -14.19 13.15 5.58
N LYS A 212 -12.87 13.37 5.51
CA LYS A 212 -12.14 13.52 4.23
C LYS A 212 -12.23 12.30 3.32
N ILE A 213 -12.49 11.11 3.91
CA ILE A 213 -12.64 9.86 3.15
C ILE A 213 -14.09 9.67 2.70
N THR A 214 -15.06 10.13 3.50
CA THR A 214 -16.49 9.82 3.28
C THR A 214 -17.25 10.94 2.55
N LYS A 215 -16.67 12.15 2.43
CA LYS A 215 -17.28 13.32 1.79
C LYS A 215 -16.68 13.67 0.42
N GLY A 216 -15.74 12.85 -0.09
CA GLY A 216 -15.10 13.02 -1.39
C GLY A 216 -15.93 12.50 -2.55
#